data_2c0ab9adde8dbe9a3446446fd12a9362
#
_entry.id   2c0ab9adde8dbe9a3446446fd12a9362
#
_cell.length_a   1.000
_cell.length_b   1.000
_cell.length_c   1.000
_cell.angle_alpha   90.00
_cell.angle_beta   90.00
_cell.angle_gamma   90.00
#
_symmetry.space_group_name_H-M   'P 1'
#
loop_
_entity.id
_entity.type
_entity.pdbx_description
1 polymer ?
#
loop_
_entity_poly.entity_id
_entity_poly.type
_entity_poly.pdbx_seq_one_letter_code
_entity_poly.pdbx_strand_id
1 'polypeptide(L)'
;GEIGDNGGSRASISVYRIPEPDLEGLVPGGSLPPVIPEIVDLVYPDGARDAEAMLVDPSNGDIYVITKREARSRVYRAPAPRFQGETVTLERVGDLAIGGVVGADVCPDGQTVLVKTYPEVLAYVSDSGVEAALTGEPAQRLYEPQISFFQDEAVAADPWCTGYSVLPEGSGAPLARYAP
;
A
#
# COMPACT_ATOMS: atom_id res chain seq x y z
N GLY A 1 6.60 4.53 2.97
CA GLY A 1 6.37 4.53 4.42
C GLY A 1 7.33 3.62 5.17
N GLU A 2 7.59 3.91 6.43
CA GLU A 2 8.25 3.01 7.37
C GLU A 2 7.18 2.48 8.33
N ILE A 3 6.42 1.49 7.86
CA ILE A 3 5.21 1.01 8.50
C ILE A 3 5.34 -0.41 9.09
N GLY A 4 6.41 -1.14 8.74
CA GLY A 4 6.68 -2.50 9.23
C GLY A 4 7.05 -2.52 10.72
N ASP A 5 6.49 -3.49 11.45
CA ASP A 5 6.78 -3.73 12.86
C ASP A 5 6.58 -5.21 13.21
N ASN A 6 7.47 -6.05 12.73
CA ASN A 6 7.43 -7.51 12.97
C ASN A 6 7.26 -7.90 14.44
N GLY A 7 7.71 -7.05 15.35
CA GLY A 7 7.60 -7.26 16.80
C GLY A 7 6.32 -6.72 17.43
N GLY A 8 5.54 -5.91 16.71
CA GLY A 8 4.35 -5.25 17.23
C GLY A 8 4.65 -4.36 18.45
N SER A 9 5.74 -3.61 18.42
CA SER A 9 6.28 -2.90 19.58
C SER A 9 6.53 -1.40 19.35
N ARG A 10 6.44 -0.92 18.11
CA ARG A 10 6.66 0.50 17.79
C ARG A 10 5.52 1.37 18.32
N ALA A 11 5.86 2.48 18.95
CA ALA A 11 4.89 3.46 19.42
C ALA A 11 4.20 4.20 18.27
N SER A 12 4.91 4.38 17.15
CA SER A 12 4.42 5.00 15.91
C SER A 12 5.08 4.37 14.70
N ILE A 13 4.45 4.54 13.55
CA ILE A 13 4.99 4.31 12.21
C ILE A 13 5.13 5.66 11.51
N SER A 14 5.95 5.75 10.46
CA SER A 14 6.24 7.04 9.81
C SER A 14 5.95 6.99 8.32
N VAL A 15 5.35 8.06 7.80
CA VAL A 15 5.14 8.29 6.38
C VAL A 15 5.99 9.47 5.93
N TYR A 16 6.71 9.27 4.84
CA TYR A 16 7.60 10.26 4.23
C TYR A 16 6.97 10.76 2.94
N ARG A 17 6.78 12.07 2.83
CA ARG A 17 6.32 12.73 1.61
C ARG A 17 7.47 13.49 0.96
N ILE A 18 7.74 13.18 -0.30
CA ILE A 18 8.71 13.87 -1.13
C ILE A 18 8.02 14.36 -2.41
N PRO A 19 8.50 15.46 -3.03
CA PRO A 19 8.11 15.78 -4.39
C PRO A 19 8.44 14.60 -5.33
N GLU A 20 7.58 14.34 -6.30
CA GLU A 20 7.90 13.35 -7.32
C GLU A 20 9.16 13.80 -8.09
N PRO A 21 10.19 12.93 -8.18
CA PRO A 21 11.43 13.31 -8.84
C PRO A 21 11.25 13.43 -10.35
N ASP A 22 11.85 14.47 -10.93
CA ASP A 22 12.00 14.56 -12.38
C ASP A 22 13.08 13.57 -12.83
N LEU A 23 12.69 12.66 -13.71
CA LEU A 23 13.58 11.65 -14.28
C LEU A 23 14.11 12.04 -15.68
N GLU A 24 13.74 13.20 -16.21
CA GLU A 24 14.22 13.66 -17.52
C GLU A 24 15.74 13.81 -17.51
N GLY A 25 16.39 13.14 -18.46
CA GLY A 25 17.84 13.13 -18.55
C GLY A 25 18.58 12.23 -17.55
N LEU A 26 17.87 11.48 -16.68
CA LEU A 26 18.51 10.51 -15.81
C LEU A 26 19.02 9.33 -16.63
N VAL A 27 20.33 9.05 -16.52
CA VAL A 27 20.96 7.90 -17.17
C VAL A 27 20.99 6.69 -16.23
N PRO A 28 21.03 5.44 -16.74
CA PRO A 28 21.19 4.25 -15.91
C PRO A 28 22.39 4.37 -14.97
N GLY A 29 22.19 4.14 -13.68
CA GLY A 29 23.21 4.33 -12.64
C GLY A 29 23.43 5.77 -12.18
N GLY A 30 22.69 6.73 -12.74
CA GLY A 30 22.66 8.11 -12.26
C GLY A 30 21.99 8.23 -10.88
N SER A 31 22.25 9.33 -10.19
CA SER A 31 21.66 9.65 -8.89
C SER A 31 20.81 10.92 -8.98
N LEU A 32 19.69 10.90 -8.32
CA LEU A 32 18.90 12.10 -8.10
C LEU A 32 19.50 12.96 -6.98
N PRO A 33 19.29 14.27 -6.99
CA PRO A 33 19.70 15.10 -5.88
C PRO A 33 18.98 14.68 -4.59
N PRO A 34 19.62 14.78 -3.42
CA PRO A 34 19.00 14.47 -2.15
C PRO A 34 17.82 15.40 -1.89
N VAL A 35 16.72 14.85 -1.40
CA VAL A 35 15.55 15.63 -0.95
C VAL A 35 15.35 15.42 0.55
N ILE A 36 14.85 16.46 1.22
CA ILE A 36 14.44 16.37 2.63
C ILE A 36 12.96 16.01 2.62
N PRO A 37 12.58 14.85 3.14
CA PRO A 37 11.19 14.45 3.20
C PRO A 37 10.42 15.25 4.25
N GLU A 38 9.16 15.47 4.02
CA GLU A 38 8.22 15.78 5.10
C GLU A 38 7.82 14.47 5.80
N ILE A 39 7.78 14.51 7.12
CA ILE A 39 7.54 13.31 7.94
C ILE A 39 6.27 13.52 8.75
N VAL A 40 5.39 12.53 8.72
CA VAL A 40 4.20 12.43 9.56
C VAL A 40 4.26 11.10 10.30
N ASP A 41 4.09 11.15 11.62
CA ASP A 41 4.01 9.95 12.43
C ASP A 41 2.55 9.52 12.62
N LEU A 42 2.31 8.21 12.51
CA LEU A 42 0.99 7.63 12.65
C LEU A 42 0.97 6.67 13.85
N VAL A 43 -0.07 6.75 14.67
CA VAL A 43 -0.22 5.93 15.88
C VAL A 43 -1.50 5.10 15.75
N TYR A 44 -1.41 3.80 15.98
CA TYR A 44 -2.58 2.94 16.04
C TYR A 44 -3.38 3.18 17.32
N PRO A 45 -4.72 3.30 17.25
CA PRO A 45 -5.55 3.58 18.42
C PRO A 45 -5.65 2.40 19.40
N ASP A 46 -5.32 1.21 18.95
CA ASP A 46 -5.52 -0.07 19.65
C ASP A 46 -4.24 -0.91 19.79
N GLY A 47 -3.10 -0.22 19.83
CA GLY A 47 -1.76 -0.81 20.05
C GLY A 47 -1.00 -1.07 18.75
N ALA A 48 0.32 -1.27 18.89
CA ALA A 48 1.25 -1.46 17.78
C ALA A 48 0.85 -2.63 16.86
N ARG A 49 1.07 -2.45 15.55
CA ARG A 49 0.73 -3.41 14.50
C ARG A 49 1.85 -3.52 13.47
N ASP A 50 2.01 -4.72 12.93
CA ASP A 50 2.82 -4.94 11.74
C ASP A 50 1.97 -4.72 10.49
N ALA A 51 2.42 -3.84 9.59
CA ALA A 51 1.77 -3.55 8.33
C ALA A 51 2.80 -3.46 7.20
N GLU A 52 2.43 -3.91 6.01
CA GLU A 52 3.29 -3.86 4.83
C GLU A 52 2.57 -3.21 3.63
N ALA A 53 1.29 -2.91 3.78
CA ALA A 53 0.51 -2.26 2.73
C ALA A 53 0.06 -0.86 3.14
N MET A 54 0.31 0.10 2.26
CA MET A 54 -0.09 1.49 2.38
C MET A 54 -0.50 2.02 1.01
N LEU A 55 -1.59 2.76 0.98
CA LEU A 55 -2.03 3.48 -0.22
C LEU A 55 -2.56 4.87 0.14
N VAL A 56 -2.63 5.73 -0.86
CA VAL A 56 -3.15 7.10 -0.73
C VAL A 56 -4.36 7.23 -1.64
N ASP A 57 -5.51 7.62 -1.09
CA ASP A 57 -6.71 7.90 -1.87
C ASP A 57 -6.47 9.11 -2.79
N PRO A 58 -6.54 8.93 -4.12
CA PRO A 58 -6.27 9.99 -5.07
C PRO A 58 -7.32 11.11 -5.04
N SER A 59 -8.50 10.86 -4.49
CA SER A 59 -9.60 11.82 -4.47
C SER A 59 -9.50 12.85 -3.35
N ASN A 60 -8.95 12.46 -2.20
CA ASN A 60 -8.95 13.29 -0.99
C ASN A 60 -7.60 13.34 -0.26
N GLY A 61 -6.66 12.44 -0.61
CA GLY A 61 -5.34 12.36 0.01
C GLY A 61 -5.30 11.61 1.33
N ASP A 62 -6.35 10.92 1.73
CA ASP A 62 -6.33 10.04 2.90
C ASP A 62 -5.32 8.90 2.72
N ILE A 63 -4.61 8.55 3.79
CA ILE A 63 -3.69 7.40 3.77
C ILE A 63 -4.40 6.22 4.43
N TYR A 64 -4.36 5.07 3.76
CA TYR A 64 -4.80 3.80 4.33
C TYR A 64 -3.61 2.91 4.61
N VAL A 65 -3.62 2.27 5.79
CA VAL A 65 -2.62 1.29 6.22
C VAL A 65 -3.35 -0.02 6.52
N ILE A 66 -2.84 -1.13 5.96
CA ILE A 66 -3.46 -2.44 6.10
C ILE A 66 -2.48 -3.37 6.81
N THR A 67 -2.92 -3.98 7.91
CA THR A 67 -2.06 -4.84 8.73
C THR A 67 -1.85 -6.23 8.11
N LYS A 68 -0.76 -6.90 8.53
CA LYS A 68 -0.34 -8.19 7.97
C LYS A 68 -0.67 -9.39 8.87
N ARG A 69 -0.48 -9.26 10.19
CA ARG A 69 -0.38 -10.42 11.08
C ARG A 69 -1.70 -11.01 11.54
N GLU A 70 -2.77 -10.26 11.47
CA GLU A 70 -4.09 -10.72 11.87
C GLU A 70 -4.70 -11.68 10.84
N ALA A 71 -5.51 -12.63 11.29
CA ALA A 71 -6.27 -13.52 10.41
C ALA A 71 -7.26 -12.76 9.52
N ARG A 72 -7.68 -11.58 9.98
CA ARG A 72 -8.42 -10.56 9.25
C ARG A 72 -7.60 -9.28 9.33
N SER A 73 -7.00 -8.89 8.22
CA SER A 73 -6.17 -7.67 8.16
C SER A 73 -7.01 -6.44 8.46
N ARG A 74 -6.54 -5.63 9.41
CA ARG A 74 -7.23 -4.41 9.81
C ARG A 74 -6.90 -3.28 8.86
N VAL A 75 -7.89 -2.47 8.56
CA VAL A 75 -7.76 -1.27 7.73
C VAL A 75 -7.84 -0.04 8.61
N TYR A 76 -6.81 0.79 8.54
CA TYR A 76 -6.71 2.05 9.25
C TYR A 76 -6.59 3.20 8.28
N ARG A 77 -7.16 4.36 8.65
CA ARG A 77 -7.11 5.60 7.88
C ARG A 77 -6.42 6.71 8.67
N ALA A 78 -5.56 7.46 8.00
CA ALA A 78 -5.11 8.78 8.45
C ALA A 78 -5.75 9.83 7.53
N PRO A 79 -6.71 10.64 8.03
CA PRO A 79 -7.40 11.62 7.20
C PRO A 79 -6.47 12.76 6.77
N ALA A 80 -6.73 13.35 5.60
CA ALA A 80 -6.09 14.57 5.14
C ALA A 80 -6.81 15.82 5.74
N PRO A 81 -6.13 17.02 5.81
CA PRO A 81 -4.70 17.23 5.56
C PRO A 81 -3.82 16.80 6.73
N ARG A 82 -2.54 16.56 6.44
CA ARG A 82 -1.51 16.23 7.43
C ARG A 82 -0.29 17.12 7.20
N PHE A 83 0.36 17.52 8.28
CA PHE A 83 1.45 18.51 8.23
C PHE A 83 2.77 17.92 8.75
N GLN A 84 3.88 18.50 8.27
CA GLN A 84 5.23 18.14 8.71
C GLN A 84 5.35 18.13 10.23
N GLY A 85 5.85 17.01 10.78
CA GLY A 85 6.10 16.82 12.21
C GLY A 85 4.84 16.54 13.05
N GLU A 86 3.70 16.33 12.39
CA GLU A 86 2.46 15.98 13.06
C GLU A 86 2.46 14.49 13.47
N THR A 87 1.83 14.20 14.60
CA THR A 87 1.49 12.83 15.00
C THR A 87 -0.03 12.66 14.89
N VAL A 88 -0.45 11.74 14.03
CA VAL A 88 -1.86 11.48 13.74
C VAL A 88 -2.26 10.14 14.33
N THR A 89 -3.32 10.12 15.12
CA THR A 89 -3.94 8.85 15.53
C THR A 89 -4.78 8.30 14.39
N LEU A 90 -4.47 7.09 13.97
CA LEU A 90 -5.19 6.38 12.92
C LEU A 90 -6.63 6.08 13.35
N GLU A 91 -7.54 6.08 12.41
CA GLU A 91 -8.91 5.63 12.58
C GLU A 91 -9.05 4.20 12.04
N ARG A 92 -9.50 3.24 12.85
CA ARG A 92 -9.84 1.92 12.34
C ARG A 92 -11.16 1.97 11.59
N VAL A 93 -11.14 1.71 10.28
CA VAL A 93 -12.32 1.83 9.41
C VAL A 93 -12.94 0.47 9.05
N GLY A 94 -12.19 -0.62 9.17
CA GLY A 94 -12.71 -1.96 8.89
C GLY A 94 -11.67 -3.06 8.99
N ASP A 95 -12.07 -4.24 8.52
CA ASP A 95 -11.23 -5.43 8.42
C ASP A 95 -11.49 -6.14 7.10
N LEU A 96 -10.43 -6.52 6.39
CA LEU A 96 -10.53 -7.40 5.24
C LEU A 96 -10.81 -8.84 5.69
N ALA A 97 -11.56 -9.61 4.90
CA ALA A 97 -11.84 -11.03 5.18
C ALA A 97 -10.63 -11.95 4.88
N ILE A 98 -9.43 -11.37 4.80
CA ILE A 98 -8.15 -12.03 4.52
C ILE A 98 -7.09 -11.55 5.51
N GLY A 99 -6.05 -12.37 5.71
CA GLY A 99 -4.83 -11.98 6.42
C GLY A 99 -3.60 -12.09 5.51
N GLY A 100 -2.44 -11.69 6.03
CA GLY A 100 -1.18 -11.82 5.30
C GLY A 100 -1.03 -10.81 4.15
N VAL A 101 -1.64 -9.62 4.28
CA VAL A 101 -1.49 -8.55 3.31
C VAL A 101 -0.07 -8.01 3.32
N VAL A 102 0.56 -7.98 2.14
CA VAL A 102 1.97 -7.57 1.93
C VAL A 102 2.12 -6.35 1.02
N GLY A 103 1.06 -5.96 0.32
CA GLY A 103 1.07 -4.77 -0.53
C GLY A 103 -0.34 -4.34 -0.89
N ALA A 104 -0.49 -3.08 -1.27
CA ALA A 104 -1.72 -2.56 -1.84
C ALA A 104 -1.43 -1.36 -2.73
N ASP A 105 -2.30 -1.13 -3.70
CA ASP A 105 -2.30 0.05 -4.53
C ASP A 105 -3.73 0.42 -4.94
N VAL A 106 -3.92 1.63 -5.41
CA VAL A 106 -5.24 2.13 -5.82
C VAL A 106 -5.18 2.69 -7.23
N CYS A 107 -6.17 2.36 -8.03
CA CYS A 107 -6.34 2.93 -9.35
C CYS A 107 -6.53 4.46 -9.29
N PRO A 108 -6.11 5.22 -10.32
CA PRO A 108 -6.25 6.67 -10.34
C PRO A 108 -7.69 7.18 -10.22
N ASP A 109 -8.68 6.35 -10.52
CA ASP A 109 -10.11 6.67 -10.35
C ASP A 109 -10.59 6.63 -8.88
N GLY A 110 -9.77 6.09 -7.97
CA GLY A 110 -10.13 5.93 -6.56
C GLY A 110 -11.21 4.89 -6.27
N GLN A 111 -11.58 4.06 -7.25
CA GLN A 111 -12.68 3.10 -7.13
C GLN A 111 -12.20 1.65 -7.00
N THR A 112 -11.05 1.34 -7.60
CA THR A 112 -10.45 0.01 -7.58
C THR A 112 -9.21 -0.01 -6.73
N VAL A 113 -9.21 -0.85 -5.69
CA VAL A 113 -8.06 -1.10 -4.81
C VAL A 113 -7.55 -2.51 -5.04
N LEU A 114 -6.27 -2.64 -5.32
CA LEU A 114 -5.56 -3.91 -5.38
C LEU A 114 -4.95 -4.21 -4.02
N VAL A 115 -5.21 -5.39 -3.50
CA VAL A 115 -4.62 -5.88 -2.24
C VAL A 115 -3.87 -7.17 -2.51
N LYS A 116 -2.58 -7.15 -2.21
CA LYS A 116 -1.66 -8.28 -2.41
C LYS A 116 -1.49 -9.07 -1.12
N THR A 117 -1.61 -10.39 -1.25
CA THR A 117 -1.10 -11.37 -0.29
C THR A 117 -0.02 -12.20 -0.98
N TYR A 118 0.68 -13.09 -0.28
CA TYR A 118 1.69 -13.92 -0.94
C TYR A 118 1.14 -14.73 -2.14
N PRO A 119 -0.04 -15.41 -2.05
CA PRO A 119 -0.52 -16.27 -3.13
C PRO A 119 -1.35 -15.55 -4.20
N GLU A 120 -1.85 -14.35 -3.96
CA GLU A 120 -2.84 -13.74 -4.84
C GLU A 120 -2.92 -12.21 -4.74
N VAL A 121 -3.48 -11.59 -5.76
CA VAL A 121 -3.97 -10.21 -5.74
C VAL A 121 -5.49 -10.24 -5.73
N LEU A 122 -6.10 -9.42 -4.89
CA LEU A 122 -7.54 -9.22 -4.82
C LEU A 122 -7.88 -7.81 -5.28
N ALA A 123 -8.90 -7.69 -6.11
CA ALA A 123 -9.46 -6.40 -6.51
C ALA A 123 -10.72 -6.11 -5.70
N TYR A 124 -10.72 -5.00 -4.99
CA TYR A 124 -11.86 -4.44 -4.28
C TYR A 124 -12.38 -3.24 -5.05
N VAL A 125 -13.67 -3.20 -5.34
CA VAL A 125 -14.25 -2.17 -6.22
C VAL A 125 -15.46 -1.52 -5.57
N SER A 126 -15.51 -0.20 -5.59
CA SER A 126 -16.67 0.56 -5.12
C SER A 126 -16.76 1.94 -5.79
N ASP A 127 -17.92 2.28 -6.33
CA ASP A 127 -18.21 3.63 -6.85
C ASP A 127 -18.23 4.70 -5.74
N SER A 128 -18.26 4.27 -4.47
CA SER A 128 -18.22 5.14 -3.30
C SER A 128 -16.82 5.44 -2.78
N GLY A 129 -15.78 5.00 -3.51
CA GLY A 129 -14.37 5.31 -3.23
C GLY A 129 -13.64 4.26 -2.40
N VAL A 130 -12.40 4.58 -2.03
CA VAL A 130 -11.40 3.67 -1.44
C VAL A 130 -11.88 3.04 -0.14
N GLU A 131 -12.43 3.81 0.80
CA GLU A 131 -12.89 3.26 2.08
C GLU A 131 -14.01 2.25 1.90
N ALA A 132 -14.98 2.55 1.05
CA ALA A 132 -16.08 1.65 0.75
C ALA A 132 -15.61 0.37 0.03
N ALA A 133 -14.61 0.48 -0.85
CA ALA A 133 -13.97 -0.69 -1.45
C ALA A 133 -13.31 -1.57 -0.39
N LEU A 134 -12.44 -1.01 0.46
CA LEU A 134 -11.69 -1.75 1.49
C LEU A 134 -12.57 -2.31 2.63
N THR A 135 -13.76 -1.79 2.83
CA THR A 135 -14.72 -2.32 3.83
C THR A 135 -15.74 -3.29 3.23
N GLY A 136 -15.71 -3.50 1.93
CA GLY A 136 -16.53 -4.47 1.20
C GLY A 136 -15.87 -5.82 1.04
N GLU A 137 -16.50 -6.66 0.23
CA GLU A 137 -15.93 -7.95 -0.20
C GLU A 137 -15.13 -7.75 -1.51
N PRO A 138 -14.10 -8.57 -1.77
CA PRO A 138 -13.37 -8.48 -3.02
C PRO A 138 -14.28 -8.80 -4.20
N ALA A 139 -14.27 -7.91 -5.21
CA ALA A 139 -15.00 -8.12 -6.45
C ALA A 139 -14.41 -9.24 -7.30
N GLN A 140 -13.08 -9.40 -7.23
CA GLN A 140 -12.35 -10.41 -8.00
C GLN A 140 -11.10 -10.89 -7.26
N ARG A 141 -10.79 -12.19 -7.41
CA ARG A 141 -9.49 -12.78 -7.10
C ARG A 141 -8.70 -12.92 -8.39
N LEU A 142 -7.56 -12.27 -8.45
CA LEU A 142 -6.69 -12.29 -9.60
C LEU A 142 -5.62 -13.37 -9.37
N TYR A 143 -5.51 -14.30 -10.32
CA TYR A 143 -4.52 -15.36 -10.21
C TYR A 143 -3.15 -14.84 -10.61
N GLU A 144 -2.16 -15.07 -9.76
CA GLU A 144 -0.76 -14.94 -10.08
C GLU A 144 -0.13 -16.31 -10.24
N PRO A 145 0.46 -16.64 -11.39
CA PRO A 145 1.37 -17.78 -11.44
C PRO A 145 2.54 -17.45 -10.51
N GLN A 146 2.71 -18.24 -9.44
CA GLN A 146 3.85 -18.07 -8.54
C GLN A 146 5.14 -18.25 -9.34
N ILE A 147 5.82 -17.15 -9.60
CA ILE A 147 7.13 -17.14 -10.23
C ILE A 147 8.15 -17.43 -9.13
N SER A 148 8.16 -18.70 -8.66
CA SER A 148 9.22 -19.34 -7.88
C SER A 148 9.78 -18.60 -6.63
N PHE A 149 10.03 -19.30 -5.56
CA PHE A 149 10.97 -19.13 -4.42
C PHE A 149 11.15 -17.76 -3.74
N PHE A 150 10.67 -16.65 -4.28
CA PHE A 150 10.75 -15.31 -3.71
C PHE A 150 9.38 -14.90 -3.18
N GLN A 151 9.38 -14.14 -2.10
CA GLN A 151 8.16 -13.55 -1.57
C GLN A 151 7.72 -12.44 -2.51
N ASP A 152 6.54 -12.58 -3.13
CA ASP A 152 5.93 -11.56 -3.97
C ASP A 152 5.21 -10.57 -3.05
N GLU A 153 5.74 -9.37 -2.87
CA GLU A 153 5.22 -8.42 -1.90
C GLU A 153 4.70 -7.13 -2.51
N ALA A 154 5.31 -6.65 -3.60
CA ALA A 154 4.88 -5.41 -4.21
C ALA A 154 3.80 -5.61 -5.28
N VAL A 155 2.81 -4.72 -5.29
CA VAL A 155 1.81 -4.60 -6.35
C VAL A 155 1.65 -3.14 -6.76
N ALA A 156 1.46 -2.89 -8.04
CA ALA A 156 1.15 -1.57 -8.58
C ALA A 156 0.10 -1.67 -9.69
N ALA A 157 -0.97 -0.88 -9.62
CA ALA A 157 -1.93 -0.72 -10.69
C ALA A 157 -1.30 0.02 -11.87
N ASP A 158 -1.72 -0.28 -13.10
CA ASP A 158 -1.31 0.56 -14.22
C ASP A 158 -2.10 1.90 -14.24
N PRO A 159 -1.58 2.93 -14.93
CA PRO A 159 -2.19 4.25 -14.93
C PRO A 159 -3.62 4.30 -15.51
N TRP A 160 -4.04 3.28 -16.23
CA TRP A 160 -5.36 3.16 -16.85
C TRP A 160 -6.26 2.15 -16.14
N CYS A 161 -5.76 1.53 -15.06
CA CYS A 161 -6.46 0.47 -14.34
C CYS A 161 -6.88 -0.72 -15.22
N THR A 162 -6.10 -1.02 -16.25
CA THR A 162 -6.32 -2.15 -17.18
C THR A 162 -5.41 -3.34 -16.89
N GLY A 163 -4.58 -3.23 -15.87
CA GLY A 163 -3.67 -4.28 -15.46
C GLY A 163 -2.88 -3.87 -14.21
N TYR A 164 -1.96 -4.71 -13.80
CA TYR A 164 -1.11 -4.47 -12.64
C TYR A 164 0.25 -5.11 -12.84
N SER A 165 1.20 -4.65 -12.04
CA SER A 165 2.55 -5.21 -11.98
C SER A 165 2.83 -5.74 -10.58
N VAL A 166 3.64 -6.79 -10.49
CA VAL A 166 4.09 -7.41 -9.26
C VAL A 166 5.60 -7.53 -9.29
N LEU A 167 6.24 -7.24 -8.17
CA LEU A 167 7.68 -7.36 -8.03
C LEU A 167 8.00 -8.21 -6.80
N PRO A 168 8.61 -9.39 -6.99
CA PRO A 168 9.11 -10.23 -5.90
C PRO A 168 10.29 -9.59 -5.18
N GLU A 169 10.51 -9.98 -3.92
CA GLU A 169 11.76 -9.68 -3.22
C GLU A 169 12.96 -10.38 -3.87
N GLY A 170 14.11 -9.74 -3.82
CA GLY A 170 15.38 -10.32 -4.19
C GLY A 170 16.12 -9.57 -5.30
N SER A 171 17.44 -9.76 -5.32
CA SER A 171 18.28 -9.14 -6.35
C SER A 171 18.03 -9.79 -7.72
N GLY A 172 17.68 -8.98 -8.72
CA GLY A 172 17.39 -9.46 -10.06
C GLY A 172 16.04 -10.13 -10.22
N ALA A 173 15.14 -9.96 -9.25
CA ALA A 173 13.76 -10.44 -9.37
C ALA A 173 13.06 -9.82 -10.59
N PRO A 174 12.34 -10.62 -11.40
CA PRO A 174 11.67 -10.12 -12.59
C PRO A 174 10.43 -9.31 -12.23
N LEU A 175 10.25 -8.14 -12.83
CA LEU A 175 8.98 -7.44 -12.80
C LEU A 175 7.99 -8.18 -13.70
N ALA A 176 6.93 -8.71 -13.12
CA ALA A 176 5.82 -9.33 -13.85
C ALA A 176 4.70 -8.31 -14.09
N ARG A 177 4.14 -8.31 -15.29
CA ARG A 177 2.98 -7.48 -15.64
C ARG A 177 1.83 -8.37 -16.08
N TYR A 178 0.67 -8.10 -15.52
CA TYR A 178 -0.58 -8.79 -15.82
C TYR A 178 -1.55 -7.80 -16.45
N ALA A 179 -2.12 -8.20 -17.58
CA ALA A 179 -3.26 -7.55 -18.20
C ALA A 179 -4.43 -8.52 -18.19
N PRO A 180 -5.67 -8.05 -18.11
CA PRO A 180 -6.87 -8.89 -18.16
C PRO A 180 -6.99 -9.63 -19.49
#